data_286d542361e0d70eb92fec9d519f1657
#
_entry.id   286d542361e0d70eb92fec9d519f1657
#
_cell.length_a   1.000
_cell.length_b   1.000
_cell.length_c   1.000
_cell.angle_alpha   90.00
_cell.angle_beta   90.00
_cell.angle_gamma   90.00
#
_symmetry.space_group_name_H-M   'P 1'
#
loop_
_entity.id
_entity.type
_entity.pdbx_description
1 polymer ?
#
loop_
_entity_poly.entity_id
_entity_poly.type
_entity_poly.pdbx_seq_one_letter_code
_entity_poly.pdbx_strand_id
1 'polypeptide(L)'
;MRTRLLLLTALVVALGASPAVPTAAWAQAPKPAEPQKGHAHVTQTAEITMEKGGVIKIEFFADDAPKTVENFVTLAKKGFYNGLTFHRIEPNFVIQGGDPKGDGTGGPGYKIKAEFNKNKHDRGAVAMARSNDPDSAGSQFYIVLAPSNFLDGKYTVFGKVVSGMNIVDNVKKGDKMKSVTIMDAAK
;
A
#
# COMPACT_ATOMS: atom_id res chain seq x y z
N MET A 1 -38.43 -18.84 -74.71
CA MET A 1 -37.65 -19.74 -75.60
C MET A 1 -36.49 -20.25 -74.78
N ARG A 2 -36.55 -21.54 -74.45
CA ARG A 2 -35.57 -22.58 -74.76
C ARG A 2 -34.19 -22.27 -74.12
N THR A 3 -33.52 -23.09 -73.31
CA THR A 3 -33.35 -24.52 -73.40
C THR A 3 -32.70 -25.02 -72.08
N ARG A 4 -33.12 -26.15 -71.60
CA ARG A 4 -32.50 -26.98 -70.57
C ARG A 4 -31.12 -27.45 -70.99
N LEU A 5 -30.19 -27.59 -70.06
CA LEU A 5 -29.24 -28.72 -70.13
C LEU A 5 -28.87 -29.18 -68.73
N LEU A 6 -29.29 -30.42 -68.48
CA LEU A 6 -28.83 -31.29 -67.40
C LEU A 6 -27.46 -31.84 -67.81
N LEU A 7 -26.53 -31.91 -66.84
CA LEU A 7 -25.48 -32.93 -66.91
C LEU A 7 -25.12 -33.38 -65.51
N LEU A 8 -25.25 -34.65 -65.36
CA LEU A 8 -24.96 -35.52 -64.20
C LEU A 8 -23.47 -35.70 -63.95
N THR A 9 -23.21 -36.25 -62.77
CA THR A 9 -22.04 -37.05 -62.33
C THR A 9 -20.85 -36.24 -61.84
N ALA A 10 -20.24 -36.51 -60.73
CA ALA A 10 -19.82 -37.75 -60.13
C ALA A 10 -19.62 -37.62 -58.61
N LEU A 11 -20.04 -38.60 -57.91
CA LEU A 11 -19.76 -38.90 -56.50
C LEU A 11 -18.28 -39.33 -56.40
N VAL A 12 -17.43 -38.57 -55.73
CA VAL A 12 -16.11 -39.03 -55.27
C VAL A 12 -16.12 -39.07 -53.76
N VAL A 13 -16.24 -40.32 -53.26
CA VAL A 13 -15.97 -40.66 -51.85
C VAL A 13 -14.45 -40.59 -51.69
N ALA A 14 -13.97 -39.62 -50.97
CA ALA A 14 -12.59 -39.59 -50.47
C ALA A 14 -12.60 -39.94 -48.96
N LEU A 15 -12.09 -41.12 -48.69
CA LEU A 15 -11.81 -41.58 -47.33
C LEU A 15 -10.77 -40.68 -46.65
N GLY A 16 -11.08 -40.33 -45.44
CA GLY A 16 -10.21 -40.40 -44.29
C GLY A 16 -8.90 -39.59 -44.28
N ALA A 17 -8.93 -38.46 -43.62
CA ALA A 17 -7.83 -38.06 -42.76
C ALA A 17 -8.43 -37.22 -41.65
N SER A 18 -8.61 -37.83 -40.49
CA SER A 18 -8.85 -37.06 -39.25
C SER A 18 -7.65 -36.19 -38.97
N PRO A 19 -7.82 -34.89 -38.81
CA PRO A 19 -6.72 -34.08 -38.27
C PRO A 19 -6.50 -34.48 -36.81
N ALA A 20 -5.28 -34.91 -36.51
CA ALA A 20 -4.81 -35.11 -35.15
C ALA A 20 -4.99 -33.78 -34.37
N VAL A 21 -5.85 -33.81 -33.38
CA VAL A 21 -6.01 -32.73 -32.41
C VAL A 21 -4.67 -32.61 -31.69
N PRO A 22 -3.96 -31.46 -31.71
CA PRO A 22 -2.78 -31.28 -30.89
C PRO A 22 -3.24 -31.36 -29.42
N THR A 23 -2.73 -32.36 -28.71
CA THR A 23 -2.82 -32.44 -27.25
C THR A 23 -2.41 -31.09 -26.67
N ALA A 24 -3.37 -30.32 -26.19
CA ALA A 24 -3.12 -29.08 -25.48
C ALA A 24 -2.15 -29.40 -24.32
N ALA A 25 -0.96 -28.83 -24.43
CA ALA A 25 -0.04 -28.80 -23.32
C ALA A 25 -0.78 -28.16 -22.14
N TRP A 26 -1.09 -28.96 -21.14
CA TRP A 26 -1.65 -28.47 -19.89
C TRP A 26 -0.66 -27.46 -19.33
N ALA A 27 -1.02 -26.19 -19.42
CA ALA A 27 -0.29 -25.12 -18.76
C ALA A 27 -0.16 -25.53 -17.30
N GLN A 28 1.07 -25.78 -16.87
CA GLN A 28 1.37 -26.07 -15.47
C GLN A 28 0.79 -24.92 -14.66
N ALA A 29 -0.13 -25.27 -13.76
CA ALA A 29 -0.63 -24.32 -12.77
C ALA A 29 0.60 -23.69 -12.07
N PRO A 30 0.59 -22.40 -11.80
CA PRO A 30 1.70 -21.76 -11.10
C PRO A 30 1.94 -22.52 -9.80
N LYS A 31 3.17 -23.00 -9.63
CA LYS A 31 3.63 -23.70 -8.42
C LYS A 31 3.20 -22.86 -7.21
N PRO A 32 2.55 -23.44 -6.19
CA PRO A 32 2.24 -22.71 -4.98
C PRO A 32 3.54 -22.05 -4.46
N ALA A 33 3.48 -20.77 -4.17
CA ALA A 33 4.61 -20.05 -3.60
C ALA A 33 5.07 -20.81 -2.35
N GLU A 34 6.33 -21.20 -2.32
CA GLU A 34 6.93 -21.83 -1.15
C GLU A 34 6.70 -20.91 0.05
N PRO A 35 6.30 -21.44 1.23
CA PRO A 35 6.20 -20.63 2.42
C PRO A 35 7.60 -20.04 2.68
N GLN A 36 7.69 -18.71 2.55
CA GLN A 36 8.94 -18.01 2.88
C GLN A 36 9.26 -18.34 4.32
N LYS A 37 10.43 -18.93 4.55
CA LYS A 37 10.97 -19.27 5.88
C LYS A 37 10.78 -18.05 6.78
N GLY A 38 10.04 -18.25 7.87
CA GLY A 38 9.70 -17.22 8.82
C GLY A 38 10.91 -16.40 9.23
N HIS A 39 10.92 -15.16 8.80
CA HIS A 39 11.70 -14.16 9.50
C HIS A 39 11.02 -14.03 10.87
N ALA A 40 11.79 -14.24 11.94
CA ALA A 40 11.31 -13.96 13.29
C ALA A 40 10.63 -12.59 13.25
N HIS A 41 9.35 -12.55 13.63
CA HIS A 41 8.51 -11.36 13.58
C HIS A 41 9.06 -10.37 14.61
N VAL A 42 10.07 -9.61 14.24
CA VAL A 42 10.52 -8.48 15.05
C VAL A 42 9.47 -7.40 14.87
N THR A 43 8.60 -7.26 15.84
CA THR A 43 7.58 -6.21 15.83
C THR A 43 8.27 -4.87 16.00
N GLN A 44 8.70 -4.27 14.89
CA GLN A 44 9.27 -2.93 14.92
C GLN A 44 8.19 -1.90 15.27
N THR A 45 8.58 -0.86 16.00
CA THR A 45 7.75 0.29 16.28
C THR A 45 8.47 1.57 15.88
N ALA A 46 7.74 2.63 15.59
CA ALA A 46 8.31 3.95 15.41
C ALA A 46 7.94 4.86 16.58
N GLU A 47 8.88 5.69 16.99
CA GLU A 47 8.68 6.78 17.94
C GLU A 47 8.89 8.13 17.24
N ILE A 48 7.81 8.91 17.12
CA ILE A 48 7.87 10.30 16.63
C ILE A 48 8.00 11.20 17.85
N THR A 49 9.18 11.76 18.05
CA THR A 49 9.41 12.78 19.07
C THR A 49 9.02 14.13 18.50
N MET A 50 8.12 14.85 19.15
CA MET A 50 7.71 16.19 18.74
C MET A 50 8.68 17.25 19.24
N GLU A 51 8.92 18.31 18.46
CA GLU A 51 9.80 19.42 18.85
C GLU A 51 9.28 20.16 20.09
N LYS A 52 7.96 20.26 20.23
CA LYS A 52 7.30 20.86 21.41
C LYS A 52 7.22 19.93 22.62
N GLY A 53 7.81 18.76 22.53
CA GLY A 53 7.75 17.70 23.53
C GLY A 53 6.62 16.70 23.29
N GLY A 54 6.78 15.53 23.90
CA GLY A 54 5.89 14.38 23.74
C GLY A 54 6.36 13.42 22.65
N VAL A 55 5.91 12.16 22.79
CA VAL A 55 6.27 11.07 21.89
C VAL A 55 4.98 10.37 21.42
N ILE A 56 4.89 10.11 20.13
CA ILE A 56 3.84 9.32 19.50
C ILE A 56 4.47 7.99 19.11
N LYS A 57 3.96 6.88 19.64
CA LYS A 57 4.46 5.53 19.34
C LYS A 57 3.51 4.82 18.38
N ILE A 58 4.09 4.29 17.31
CA ILE A 58 3.36 3.58 16.23
C ILE A 58 3.82 2.12 16.20
N GLU A 59 2.88 1.20 16.23
CA GLU A 59 3.07 -0.22 15.92
C GLU A 59 2.78 -0.44 14.44
N PHE A 60 3.63 -1.22 13.74
CA PHE A 60 3.48 -1.48 12.31
C PHE A 60 2.69 -2.76 12.02
N PHE A 61 1.96 -2.75 10.91
CA PHE A 61 1.26 -3.89 10.33
C PHE A 61 2.10 -4.49 9.18
N ALA A 62 3.28 -5.02 9.51
CA ALA A 62 4.25 -5.48 8.52
C ALA A 62 3.75 -6.66 7.66
N ASP A 63 2.83 -7.49 8.16
CA ASP A 63 2.23 -8.58 7.38
C ASP A 63 1.23 -8.08 6.35
N ASP A 64 0.52 -6.99 6.67
CA ASP A 64 -0.54 -6.44 5.82
C ASP A 64 -0.01 -5.40 4.81
N ALA A 65 1.13 -4.74 5.12
CA ALA A 65 1.73 -3.69 4.29
C ALA A 65 3.27 -3.72 4.34
N PRO A 66 3.92 -4.85 3.96
CA PRO A 66 5.36 -5.05 4.15
C PRO A 66 6.23 -4.01 3.44
N LYS A 67 5.90 -3.65 2.21
CA LYS A 67 6.68 -2.67 1.42
C LYS A 67 6.50 -1.25 1.92
N THR A 68 5.32 -0.91 2.39
CA THR A 68 5.03 0.39 2.98
C THR A 68 5.78 0.56 4.31
N VAL A 69 5.76 -0.47 5.16
CA VAL A 69 6.52 -0.48 6.42
C VAL A 69 8.03 -0.40 6.14
N GLU A 70 8.56 -1.21 5.22
CA GLU A 70 9.98 -1.16 4.80
C GLU A 70 10.40 0.24 4.34
N ASN A 71 9.54 0.88 3.53
CA ASN A 71 9.76 2.24 3.04
C ASN A 71 9.81 3.26 4.19
N PHE A 72 8.79 3.24 5.07
CA PHE A 72 8.73 4.15 6.21
C PHE A 72 9.95 3.97 7.13
N VAL A 73 10.29 2.72 7.47
CA VAL A 73 11.45 2.38 8.30
C VAL A 73 12.75 2.87 7.67
N THR A 74 12.92 2.65 6.36
CA THR A 74 14.11 3.09 5.62
C THR A 74 14.27 4.60 5.64
N LEU A 75 13.18 5.34 5.41
CA LEU A 75 13.18 6.80 5.45
C LEU A 75 13.45 7.32 6.87
N ALA A 76 12.83 6.73 7.88
CA ALA A 76 13.05 7.09 9.28
C ALA A 76 14.50 6.86 9.71
N LYS A 77 15.09 5.69 9.39
CA LYS A 77 16.50 5.39 9.68
C LYS A 77 17.49 6.32 8.98
N LYS A 78 17.12 6.88 7.83
CA LYS A 78 17.90 7.93 7.13
C LYS A 78 17.69 9.33 7.72
N GLY A 79 16.85 9.49 8.74
CA GLY A 79 16.50 10.80 9.31
C GLY A 79 15.63 11.67 8.41
N PHE A 80 15.03 11.10 7.36
CA PHE A 80 14.23 11.84 6.36
C PHE A 80 13.10 12.66 6.99
N TYR A 81 12.47 12.13 8.03
CA TYR A 81 11.34 12.79 8.70
C TYR A 81 11.75 13.86 9.71
N ASN A 82 13.04 13.95 10.08
CA ASN A 82 13.50 14.87 11.11
C ASN A 82 13.32 16.33 10.67
N GLY A 83 12.65 17.11 11.49
CA GLY A 83 12.34 18.52 11.20
C GLY A 83 11.14 18.72 10.26
N LEU A 84 10.56 17.68 9.68
CA LEU A 84 9.37 17.81 8.85
C LEU A 84 8.14 18.16 9.69
N THR A 85 7.19 18.84 9.07
CA THR A 85 6.00 19.34 9.74
C THR A 85 4.79 18.45 9.51
N PHE A 86 3.82 18.53 10.42
CA PHE A 86 2.44 18.22 10.12
C PHE A 86 1.83 19.41 9.38
N HIS A 87 1.82 19.35 8.06
CA HIS A 87 1.43 20.46 7.19
C HIS A 87 -0.07 20.58 6.98
N ARG A 88 -0.85 19.51 7.27
CA ARG A 88 -2.30 19.48 7.13
C ARG A 88 -2.95 18.91 8.40
N ILE A 89 -3.89 19.64 8.94
CA ILE A 89 -4.70 19.25 10.12
C ILE A 89 -6.17 19.43 9.74
N GLU A 90 -6.92 18.35 9.76
CA GLU A 90 -8.38 18.36 9.58
C GLU A 90 -9.03 17.88 10.87
N PRO A 91 -9.64 18.76 11.64
CA PRO A 91 -10.28 18.40 12.92
C PRO A 91 -11.29 17.26 12.75
N ASN A 92 -11.30 16.31 13.67
CA ASN A 92 -12.14 15.11 13.63
C ASN A 92 -11.96 14.22 12.40
N PHE A 93 -10.83 14.37 11.70
CA PHE A 93 -10.51 13.57 10.54
C PHE A 93 -9.07 13.05 10.62
N VAL A 94 -8.07 13.85 10.22
CA VAL A 94 -6.66 13.41 10.19
C VAL A 94 -5.69 14.54 10.50
N ILE A 95 -4.48 14.15 10.95
CA ILE A 95 -3.27 14.96 10.84
C ILE A 95 -2.35 14.32 9.80
N GLN A 96 -1.76 15.11 8.89
CA GLN A 96 -0.93 14.63 7.80
C GLN A 96 0.44 15.32 7.82
N GLY A 97 1.49 14.50 7.69
CA GLY A 97 2.89 14.94 7.66
C GLY A 97 3.73 14.12 6.69
N GLY A 98 5.07 14.23 6.82
CA GLY A 98 6.02 13.46 6.00
C GLY A 98 6.30 14.07 4.63
N ASP A 99 5.95 15.33 4.42
CA ASP A 99 6.24 16.10 3.21
C ASP A 99 7.48 16.99 3.42
N PRO A 100 8.58 16.78 2.67
CA PRO A 100 9.78 17.60 2.80
C PRO A 100 9.58 19.05 2.34
N LYS A 101 8.56 19.34 1.52
CA LYS A 101 8.22 20.71 1.11
C LYS A 101 7.25 21.39 2.07
N GLY A 102 6.45 20.60 2.82
CA GLY A 102 5.46 21.11 3.76
C GLY A 102 4.23 21.76 3.11
N ASP A 103 3.99 21.53 1.83
CA ASP A 103 2.85 22.08 1.06
C ASP A 103 1.91 20.99 0.49
N GLY A 104 2.22 19.73 0.73
CA GLY A 104 1.48 18.56 0.23
C GLY A 104 1.99 18.01 -1.11
N THR A 105 2.98 18.66 -1.75
CA THR A 105 3.47 18.27 -3.08
C THR A 105 4.80 17.50 -3.05
N GLY A 106 5.47 17.48 -1.91
CA GLY A 106 6.77 16.82 -1.76
C GLY A 106 6.70 15.34 -1.50
N GLY A 107 7.87 14.70 -1.59
CA GLY A 107 8.03 13.27 -1.37
C GLY A 107 9.49 12.85 -1.41
N PRO A 108 9.80 11.55 -1.34
CA PRO A 108 11.17 11.03 -1.23
C PRO A 108 11.89 10.95 -2.59
N GLY A 109 11.27 11.42 -3.68
CA GLY A 109 11.80 11.32 -5.04
C GLY A 109 11.41 10.05 -5.80
N TYR A 110 10.60 9.19 -5.19
CA TYR A 110 10.05 7.96 -5.79
C TYR A 110 8.65 7.68 -5.24
N LYS A 111 7.99 6.67 -5.81
CA LYS A 111 6.66 6.20 -5.41
C LYS A 111 6.71 4.72 -5.05
N ILE A 112 5.78 4.29 -4.22
CA ILE A 112 5.57 2.88 -3.86
C ILE A 112 4.17 2.43 -4.27
N LYS A 113 4.02 1.13 -4.53
CA LYS A 113 2.73 0.52 -4.84
C LYS A 113 1.82 0.51 -3.62
N ALA A 114 0.52 0.60 -3.87
CA ALA A 114 -0.48 0.46 -2.83
C ALA A 114 -0.52 -0.97 -2.28
N GLU A 115 -0.70 -1.08 -0.97
CA GLU A 115 -0.91 -2.34 -0.25
C GLU A 115 -2.24 -2.24 0.51
N PHE A 116 -3.36 -2.14 -0.27
CA PHE A 116 -4.69 -2.06 0.34
C PHE A 116 -4.99 -3.35 1.11
N ASN A 117 -5.47 -3.19 2.33
CA ASN A 117 -5.70 -4.29 3.24
C ASN A 117 -7.01 -4.10 4.03
N LYS A 118 -7.32 -5.04 4.93
CA LYS A 118 -8.57 -5.05 5.71
C LYS A 118 -8.57 -4.14 6.94
N ASN A 119 -7.41 -3.56 7.29
CA ASN A 119 -7.30 -2.69 8.44
C ASN A 119 -8.16 -1.44 8.25
N LYS A 120 -8.83 -1.04 9.32
CA LYS A 120 -9.80 0.05 9.31
C LYS A 120 -9.15 1.38 9.60
N HIS A 121 -9.75 2.44 9.07
CA HIS A 121 -9.39 3.82 9.41
C HIS A 121 -10.06 4.24 10.74
N ASP A 122 -9.85 3.43 11.76
CA ASP A 122 -10.26 3.78 13.12
C ASP A 122 -9.33 4.86 13.71
N ARG A 123 -9.78 5.49 14.80
CA ARG A 123 -8.94 6.46 15.52
C ARG A 123 -7.59 5.86 15.86
N GLY A 124 -6.52 6.58 15.53
CA GLY A 124 -5.13 6.16 15.71
C GLY A 124 -4.55 5.35 14.56
N ALA A 125 -5.32 4.93 13.55
CA ALA A 125 -4.78 4.29 12.37
C ALA A 125 -3.78 5.22 11.66
N VAL A 126 -2.70 4.62 11.14
CA VAL A 126 -1.66 5.31 10.38
C VAL A 126 -1.65 4.78 8.97
N ALA A 127 -1.85 5.67 7.98
CA ALA A 127 -1.98 5.29 6.58
C ALA A 127 -1.20 6.23 5.66
N MET A 128 -0.88 5.73 4.45
CA MET A 128 -0.17 6.51 3.44
C MET A 128 -1.10 7.50 2.72
N ALA A 129 -0.65 8.74 2.65
CA ALA A 129 -1.24 9.71 1.74
C ALA A 129 -0.79 9.44 0.30
N ARG A 130 -1.65 9.78 -0.67
CA ARG A 130 -1.40 9.59 -2.10
C ARG A 130 -2.20 10.58 -2.94
N SER A 131 -1.86 10.70 -4.22
CA SER A 131 -2.68 11.38 -5.23
C SER A 131 -3.85 10.49 -5.71
N ASN A 132 -4.49 10.84 -6.81
CA ASN A 132 -5.53 10.01 -7.42
C ASN A 132 -5.01 8.63 -7.88
N ASP A 133 -3.75 8.57 -8.32
CA ASP A 133 -3.09 7.32 -8.66
C ASP A 133 -2.84 6.48 -7.38
N PRO A 134 -3.38 5.25 -7.28
CA PRO A 134 -3.17 4.38 -6.12
C PRO A 134 -1.69 4.13 -5.81
N ASP A 135 -0.85 4.04 -6.83
CA ASP A 135 0.57 3.73 -6.72
C ASP A 135 1.44 5.00 -6.62
N SER A 136 0.90 6.07 -6.05
CA SER A 136 1.58 7.37 -5.90
C SER A 136 2.03 7.70 -4.49
N ALA A 137 1.87 6.81 -3.53
CA ALA A 137 2.39 7.00 -2.18
C ALA A 137 3.92 7.14 -2.18
N GLY A 138 4.45 7.90 -1.26
CA GLY A 138 5.90 8.13 -1.12
C GLY A 138 6.34 8.18 0.33
N SER A 139 6.41 9.40 0.90
CA SER A 139 6.76 9.62 2.31
C SER A 139 5.63 10.20 3.15
N GLN A 140 4.61 10.78 2.53
CA GLN A 140 3.52 11.40 3.27
C GLN A 140 2.60 10.36 3.91
N PHE A 141 2.27 10.57 5.17
CA PHE A 141 1.37 9.72 5.94
C PHE A 141 0.39 10.57 6.75
N TYR A 142 -0.68 9.95 7.20
CA TYR A 142 -1.63 10.59 8.11
C TYR A 142 -2.00 9.69 9.28
N ILE A 143 -2.38 10.32 10.39
CA ILE A 143 -2.91 9.66 11.58
C ILE A 143 -4.39 10.06 11.70
N VAL A 144 -5.25 9.06 11.87
CA VAL A 144 -6.69 9.23 11.94
C VAL A 144 -7.12 9.72 13.33
N LEU A 145 -7.88 10.82 13.38
CA LEU A 145 -8.40 11.41 14.62
C LEU A 145 -9.76 10.86 15.03
N ALA A 146 -10.60 10.50 14.04
CA ALA A 146 -11.90 9.89 14.25
C ALA A 146 -12.18 8.84 13.16
N PRO A 147 -13.01 7.81 13.42
CA PRO A 147 -13.28 6.75 12.45
C PRO A 147 -13.68 7.29 11.08
N SER A 148 -12.99 6.83 10.03
CA SER A 148 -13.10 7.34 8.67
C SER A 148 -13.28 6.20 7.66
N ASN A 149 -14.29 5.37 7.89
CA ASN A 149 -14.51 4.10 7.18
C ASN A 149 -14.69 4.25 5.66
N PHE A 150 -15.00 5.46 5.16
CA PHE A 150 -15.08 5.73 3.73
C PHE A 150 -13.72 5.65 3.00
N LEU A 151 -12.60 5.60 3.76
CA LEU A 151 -11.24 5.39 3.26
C LEU A 151 -10.84 3.91 3.21
N ASP A 152 -11.60 3.02 3.87
CA ASP A 152 -11.26 1.59 3.97
C ASP A 152 -11.11 0.95 2.60
N GLY A 153 -10.04 0.15 2.43
CA GLY A 153 -9.70 -0.50 1.17
C GLY A 153 -9.23 0.43 0.05
N LYS A 154 -9.10 1.74 0.31
CA LYS A 154 -8.68 2.75 -0.69
C LYS A 154 -7.32 3.38 -0.39
N TYR A 155 -6.84 3.23 0.84
CA TYR A 155 -5.54 3.70 1.30
C TYR A 155 -4.84 2.59 2.08
N THR A 156 -3.52 2.57 2.03
CA THR A 156 -2.70 1.59 2.72
C THR A 156 -2.59 1.95 4.20
N VAL A 157 -3.30 1.24 5.06
CA VAL A 157 -3.10 1.32 6.51
C VAL A 157 -1.92 0.44 6.88
N PHE A 158 -0.85 1.01 7.42
CA PHE A 158 0.39 0.30 7.69
C PHE A 158 0.79 0.27 9.17
N GLY A 159 -0.03 0.85 10.04
CA GLY A 159 0.20 0.82 11.48
C GLY A 159 -0.89 1.50 12.28
N LYS A 160 -0.68 1.56 13.58
CA LYS A 160 -1.55 2.25 14.53
C LYS A 160 -0.75 2.94 15.63
N VAL A 161 -1.26 4.03 16.14
CA VAL A 161 -0.75 4.69 17.35
C VAL A 161 -1.12 3.84 18.57
N VAL A 162 -0.11 3.38 19.30
CA VAL A 162 -0.27 2.58 20.53
C VAL A 162 -0.04 3.41 21.79
N SER A 163 0.61 4.58 21.66
CA SER A 163 0.80 5.54 22.75
C SER A 163 0.95 6.95 22.20
N GLY A 164 0.53 7.97 22.95
CA GLY A 164 0.68 9.37 22.58
C GLY A 164 -0.48 9.94 21.75
N MET A 165 -1.68 9.31 21.74
CA MET A 165 -2.87 9.89 21.08
C MET A 165 -3.26 11.26 21.64
N ASN A 166 -2.99 11.52 22.93
CA ASN A 166 -3.16 12.86 23.52
C ASN A 166 -2.20 13.89 22.91
N ILE A 167 -1.02 13.49 22.44
CA ILE A 167 -0.08 14.36 21.71
C ILE A 167 -0.64 14.60 20.31
N VAL A 168 -1.09 13.54 19.60
CA VAL A 168 -1.71 13.63 18.27
C VAL A 168 -2.86 14.63 18.25
N ASP A 169 -3.75 14.59 19.24
CA ASP A 169 -4.91 15.49 19.36
C ASP A 169 -4.54 16.98 19.49
N ASN A 170 -3.34 17.25 20.03
CA ASN A 170 -2.85 18.60 20.28
C ASN A 170 -1.90 19.13 19.19
N VAL A 171 -1.60 18.30 18.15
CA VAL A 171 -0.77 18.73 17.02
C VAL A 171 -1.46 19.85 16.25
N LYS A 172 -0.71 20.91 15.97
CA LYS A 172 -1.16 22.05 15.17
C LYS A 172 -0.42 22.08 13.83
N LYS A 173 -1.05 22.69 12.84
CA LYS A 173 -0.41 22.91 11.54
C LYS A 173 0.94 23.61 11.70
N GLY A 174 1.98 23.00 11.13
CA GLY A 174 3.36 23.49 11.23
C GLY A 174 4.16 22.92 12.40
N ASP A 175 3.55 22.15 13.31
CA ASP A 175 4.30 21.45 14.35
C ASP A 175 5.26 20.44 13.75
N LYS A 176 6.49 20.41 14.29
CA LYS A 176 7.58 19.61 13.73
C LYS A 176 7.78 18.29 14.47
N MET A 177 8.09 17.29 13.71
CA MET A 177 8.71 16.05 14.20
C MET A 177 10.19 16.33 14.44
N LYS A 178 10.64 16.35 15.71
CA LYS A 178 12.06 16.50 16.05
C LYS A 178 12.88 15.35 15.50
N SER A 179 12.36 14.13 15.67
CA SER A 179 12.97 12.89 15.14
C SER A 179 11.93 11.80 15.00
N VAL A 180 12.18 10.87 14.08
CA VAL A 180 11.46 9.59 13.97
C VAL A 180 12.47 8.47 14.11
N THR A 181 12.34 7.69 15.19
CA THR A 181 13.26 6.62 15.54
C THR A 181 12.57 5.27 15.43
N ILE A 182 13.24 4.29 14.87
CA ILE A 182 12.74 2.92 14.79
C ILE A 182 13.30 2.13 15.97
N MET A 183 12.38 1.52 16.70
CA MET A 183 12.68 0.67 17.84
C MET A 183 12.41 -0.78 17.44
N ASP A 184 13.40 -1.64 17.59
CA ASP A 184 13.20 -3.09 17.46
C ASP A 184 12.53 -3.59 18.75
N ALA A 185 11.58 -4.53 18.63
CA ALA A 185 11.00 -5.13 19.82
C ALA A 185 12.09 -5.78 20.68
N ALA A 186 12.06 -5.53 21.96
CA ALA A 186 12.91 -6.28 22.89
C ALA A 186 12.63 -7.78 22.73
N LYS A 187 13.70 -8.55 22.54
CA LYS A 187 13.63 -10.01 22.54
C LYS A 187 13.19 -10.54 23.87
#